data_2052190b44dd856dbd9937aaec8e2a8f
#
_entry.id   2052190b44dd856dbd9937aaec8e2a8f
#
_cell.length_a   1.000
_cell.length_b   1.000
_cell.length_c   1.000
_cell.angle_alpha   90.00
_cell.angle_beta   90.00
_cell.angle_gamma   90.00
#
_symmetry.space_group_name_H-M   'P 1'
#
loop_
_entity.id
_entity.type
_entity.pdbx_description
1 polymer ?
#
loop_
_entity_poly.entity_id
_entity_poly.type
_entity_poly.pdbx_seq_one_letter_code
_entity_poly.pdbx_strand_id
1 'polypeptide(L)' 'MNTDIFEIKANKAWETLITESPIYLLMSNKELKKCKDFFILGYYTAIRDSCL' A
#
# COMPACT_ATOMS: atom_id res chain seq x y z
N MET A 1 -1.07 10.83 -18.02
CA MET A 1 -0.61 10.56 -17.79
C MET A 1 0.00 10.29 -17.00
N ASN A 2 0.25 10.26 -16.57
CA ASN A 2 1.01 10.04 -15.70
C ASN A 2 0.58 9.34 -14.73
N THR A 3 0.18 8.38 -14.91
CA THR A 3 -0.08 7.65 -13.93
C THR A 3 0.96 7.50 -13.11
N ASP A 4 0.79 7.67 -12.06
CA ASP A 4 1.61 7.67 -11.12
C ASP A 4 2.24 6.33 -11.02
N ILE A 5 3.46 6.22 -11.36
CA ILE A 5 4.24 5.01 -11.19
C ILE A 5 4.31 4.63 -9.72
N PHE A 6 4.33 5.63 -8.83
CA PHE A 6 4.31 5.36 -7.40
C PHE A 6 3.03 4.70 -6.99
N GLU A 7 1.90 5.14 -7.55
CA GLU A 7 0.62 4.55 -7.20
C GLU A 7 0.55 3.10 -7.65
N ILE A 8 1.04 2.82 -8.85
CA ILE A 8 1.06 1.46 -9.36
C ILE A 8 1.94 0.57 -8.49
N LYS A 9 3.12 1.05 -8.13
CA LYS A 9 4.04 0.28 -7.30
C LYS A 9 3.49 0.07 -5.91
N ALA A 10 2.87 1.10 -5.33
CA ALA A 10 2.29 1.00 -4.00
C ALA A 10 1.14 0.00 -3.97
N ASN A 11 0.28 0.03 -5.00
CA ASN A 11 -0.81 -0.92 -5.08
C ASN A 11 -0.31 -2.35 -5.23
N LYS A 12 0.74 -2.52 -6.02
CA LYS A 12 1.30 -3.84 -6.22
C LYS A 12 1.94 -4.36 -4.94
N ALA A 13 2.64 -3.50 -4.22
CA ALA A 13 3.23 -3.87 -2.94
C ALA A 13 2.14 -4.23 -1.93
N TRP A 14 1.03 -3.51 -1.93
CA TRP A 14 -0.09 -3.80 -1.06
C TRP A 14 -0.68 -5.16 -1.38
N GLU A 15 -0.87 -5.47 -2.67
CA GLU A 15 -1.39 -6.77 -3.06
C GLU A 15 -0.49 -7.91 -2.61
N THR A 16 0.80 -7.72 -2.74
CA THR A 16 1.76 -8.72 -2.30
C THR A 16 1.65 -8.91 -0.78
N LEU A 17 1.54 -7.82 -0.06
CA LEU A 17 1.45 -7.87 1.39
C LEU A 17 0.22 -8.64 1.85
N ILE A 18 -0.95 -8.34 1.30
CA ILE A 18 -2.16 -9.03 1.72
C ILE A 18 -2.18 -10.48 1.28
N THR A 19 -1.49 -10.80 0.20
CA THR A 19 -1.40 -12.18 -0.26
C THR A 19 -0.51 -13.01 0.67
N GLU A 20 0.56 -12.41 1.17
CA GLU A 20 1.50 -13.12 2.02
C GLU A 20 1.13 -13.13 3.49
N SER A 21 0.22 -12.25 3.89
CA SER A 21 -0.15 -12.15 5.29
C SER A 21 -1.60 -12.57 5.49
N PRO A 22 -1.83 -13.80 5.94
CA PRO A 22 -3.20 -14.32 6.07
C PRO A 22 -4.07 -13.50 7.00
N ILE A 23 -3.48 -12.74 7.90
CA ILE A 23 -4.25 -11.95 8.85
C ILE A 23 -5.16 -10.97 8.14
N TYR A 24 -4.76 -10.50 6.97
CA TYR A 24 -5.58 -9.55 6.21
C TYR A 24 -6.82 -10.19 5.61
N LEU A 25 -6.82 -11.51 5.48
CA LEU A 25 -8.00 -12.21 4.97
C LEU A 25 -9.14 -12.21 5.97
N LEU A 26 -8.83 -11.98 7.25
CA LEU A 26 -9.83 -11.95 8.30
C LEU A 26 -10.41 -10.57 8.52
N MET A 27 -9.89 -9.58 7.82
CA MET A 27 -10.35 -8.21 8.00
C MET A 27 -11.48 -7.88 7.06
N SER A 28 -12.38 -7.01 7.50
CA SER A 28 -13.47 -6.57 6.65
C SER A 28 -12.91 -5.62 5.58
N ASN A 29 -13.69 -5.42 4.52
CA ASN A 29 -13.27 -4.51 3.45
C ASN A 29 -13.01 -3.11 3.97
N LYS A 30 -13.79 -2.69 4.95
CA LYS A 30 -13.63 -1.37 5.52
C LYS A 30 -12.28 -1.23 6.23
N GLU A 31 -11.92 -2.26 6.99
CA GLU A 31 -10.65 -2.26 7.69
C GLU A 31 -9.48 -2.35 6.71
N LEU A 32 -9.62 -3.18 5.69
CA LEU A 32 -8.58 -3.31 4.66
C LEU A 32 -8.34 -1.98 3.97
N LYS A 33 -9.41 -1.23 3.70
CA LYS A 33 -9.26 0.06 3.04
C LYS A 33 -8.48 1.03 3.91
N LYS A 34 -8.76 1.04 5.21
CA LYS A 34 -8.03 1.91 6.12
C LYS A 34 -6.56 1.53 6.18
N CYS A 35 -6.28 0.24 6.28
CA CYS A 35 -4.91 -0.22 6.31
C CYS A 35 -4.18 0.11 5.03
N LYS A 36 -4.87 -0.01 3.89
CA LYS A 36 -4.28 0.34 2.61
C LYS A 36 -3.92 1.81 2.54
N ASP A 37 -4.80 2.67 3.03
CA ASP A 37 -4.54 4.10 3.02
C ASP A 37 -3.29 4.43 3.84
N PHE A 38 -3.17 3.85 5.02
CA PHE A 38 -1.98 4.05 5.85
C PHE A 38 -0.73 3.47 5.19
N PHE A 39 -0.88 2.32 4.55
CA PHE A 39 0.25 1.69 3.87
C PHE A 39 0.77 2.57 2.74
N ILE A 40 -0.14 3.11 1.93
CA ILE A 40 0.25 3.95 0.81
C ILE A 40 0.89 5.24 1.31
N LEU A 41 0.36 5.82 2.36
CA LEU A 41 0.93 7.02 2.95
C LEU A 41 2.35 6.75 3.44
N GLY A 42 2.57 5.63 4.12
CA GLY A 42 3.90 5.26 4.57
C GLY A 42 4.84 4.97 3.41
N TYR A 43 4.32 4.38 2.35
CA TYR A 43 5.10 4.09 1.15
C TYR A 43 5.61 5.38 0.52
N TYR A 44 4.73 6.37 0.39
CA TYR A 44 5.12 7.66 -0.15
C TYR A 44 6.16 8.33 0.73
N THR A 45 5.96 8.30 2.03
CA THR A 45 6.87 8.93 2.96
C THR A 45 8.26 8.29 2.88
N ALA A 46 8.30 6.97 2.82
CA ALA A 46 9.57 6.25 2.73
C ALA A 46 10.33 6.59 1.46
N ILE A 47 9.61 6.67 0.33
CA ILE A 47 10.25 6.98 -0.94
C ILE A 47 10.74 8.42 -0.95
N ARG A 48 9.95 9.33 -0.40
CA ARG A 48 10.33 10.73 -0.34
C ARG A 48 11.58 10.91 0.50
N ASP A 49 11.64 10.24 1.64
CA ASP A 49 12.81 10.33 2.50
C ASP A 49 14.04 9.71 1.85
N SER A 50 13.84 8.64 1.10
CA SER A 50 14.95 8.01 0.41
C SER A 50 15.52 8.87 -0.71
N CYS A 51 14.70 9.72 -1.30
CA CYS A 51 15.16 10.59 -2.38
C CYS A 51 15.92 11.80 -1.85
N LEU A 52 15.85 12.06 -0.59
CA LEU A 52 16.59 13.14 0.01
C LEU A 52 17.99 12.68 0.39
#